data_26862478761f4353f6da098ef9b8ae38
#
_entry.id   26862478761f4353f6da098ef9b8ae38
#
_cell.length_a   1.000
_cell.length_b   1.000
_cell.length_c   1.000
_cell.angle_alpha   90.00
_cell.angle_beta   90.00
_cell.angle_gamma   90.00
#
_symmetry.space_group_name_H-M   'P 1'
#
loop_
_entity.id
_entity.type
_entity.pdbx_description
1 polymer ?
#
loop_
_entity_poly.entity_id
_entity_poly.type
_entity_poly.pdbx_seq_one_letter_code
_entity_poly.pdbx_strand_id
1 'polypeptide(L)'
;MFVFVEVTLDPNGTNLPLVIEDSIRFKSNEKNQYVKLAAWGQDAYFHYKDLNEGTWPNDKPHVIYGYAAIDSAKTLNIQAGTQIYMHKNAILYVYKSTLNIQGTLGNEVVIQGDRLEQDYQNVSGQFYGIYFHQARPCTIDYAIIKNGTSGVHLYDEDPTNS
;
A
#
# COMPACT_ATOMS: atom_id res chain seq x y z
N MET A 1 7.40 5.28 -36.00
CA MET A 1 8.56 5.69 -35.18
C MET A 1 8.11 5.62 -33.74
N PHE A 2 8.80 4.89 -32.89
CA PHE A 2 8.53 4.79 -31.45
C PHE A 2 9.63 5.52 -30.70
N VAL A 3 9.25 6.21 -29.62
CA VAL A 3 10.20 6.86 -28.70
C VAL A 3 10.05 6.15 -27.38
N PHE A 4 11.12 5.57 -26.87
CA PHE A 4 11.19 5.00 -25.53
C PHE A 4 11.75 6.05 -24.58
N VAL A 5 11.13 6.17 -23.44
CA VAL A 5 11.56 7.10 -22.38
C VAL A 5 11.79 6.29 -21.13
N GLU A 6 12.98 6.34 -20.59
CA GLU A 6 13.35 5.78 -19.29
C GLU A 6 13.59 6.92 -18.32
N VAL A 7 13.02 6.83 -17.14
CA VAL A 7 13.20 7.81 -16.08
C VAL A 7 13.78 7.08 -14.87
N THR A 8 14.97 7.49 -14.45
CA THR A 8 15.58 7.04 -13.21
C THR A 8 15.43 8.13 -12.16
N LEU A 9 14.90 7.77 -11.00
CA LEU A 9 14.73 8.69 -9.88
C LEU A 9 15.82 8.40 -8.84
N ASP A 10 16.57 9.42 -8.49
CA ASP A 10 17.52 9.32 -7.38
C ASP A 10 16.77 9.43 -6.03
N PRO A 11 17.18 8.66 -5.01
CA PRO A 11 16.62 8.79 -3.67
C PRO A 11 16.82 10.22 -3.15
N ASN A 12 15.74 10.89 -2.77
CA ASN A 12 15.80 12.27 -2.27
C ASN A 12 15.93 12.37 -0.75
N GLY A 13 15.99 11.22 -0.06
CA GLY A 13 16.09 11.16 1.40
C GLY A 13 14.86 11.69 2.15
N THR A 14 13.74 11.91 1.46
CA THR A 14 12.47 12.32 2.06
C THR A 14 11.42 11.24 1.86
N ASN A 15 10.51 11.10 2.83
CA ASN A 15 9.42 10.10 2.81
C ASN A 15 8.19 10.59 2.04
N LEU A 16 8.28 11.72 1.36
CA LEU A 16 7.20 12.24 0.54
C LEU A 16 7.26 11.61 -0.84
N PRO A 17 6.10 11.27 -1.43
CA PRO A 17 6.06 10.85 -2.81
C PRO A 17 6.65 11.94 -3.69
N LEU A 18 7.70 11.60 -4.42
CA LEU A 18 8.31 12.49 -5.39
C LEU A 18 7.57 12.31 -6.72
N VAL A 19 6.88 13.36 -7.14
CA VAL A 19 6.31 13.42 -8.48
C VAL A 19 7.25 14.28 -9.31
N ILE A 20 7.86 13.69 -10.32
CA ILE A 20 8.62 14.42 -11.33
C ILE A 20 7.73 14.52 -12.56
N GLU A 21 7.39 15.73 -12.91
CA GLU A 21 6.66 16.03 -14.15
C GLU A 21 7.62 16.65 -15.15
N ASP A 22 7.57 16.17 -16.38
CA ASP A 22 8.28 16.75 -17.51
C ASP A 22 7.40 16.60 -18.76
N SER A 23 7.82 17.17 -19.88
CA SER A 23 7.10 17.05 -21.13
C SER A 23 8.03 16.87 -22.31
N ILE A 24 7.67 15.95 -23.20
CA ILE A 24 8.31 15.81 -24.48
C ILE A 24 7.59 16.71 -25.48
N ARG A 25 8.34 17.61 -26.12
CA ARG A 25 7.84 18.46 -27.18
C ARG A 25 8.09 17.81 -28.53
N PHE A 26 7.04 17.57 -29.29
CA PHE A 26 7.09 17.18 -30.69
C PHE A 26 6.83 18.40 -31.56
N LYS A 27 7.73 18.69 -32.50
CA LYS A 27 7.54 19.75 -33.49
C LYS A 27 7.36 19.13 -34.87
N SER A 28 6.23 19.41 -35.51
CA SER A 28 5.94 19.01 -36.90
C SER A 28 5.20 20.14 -37.61
N ASN A 29 5.71 20.56 -38.78
CA ASN A 29 5.08 21.59 -39.60
C ASN A 29 4.62 22.83 -38.80
N GLU A 30 5.53 23.41 -38.03
CA GLU A 30 5.30 24.58 -37.17
C GLU A 30 4.30 24.39 -36.01
N LYS A 31 3.71 23.22 -35.86
CA LYS A 31 2.87 22.86 -34.70
C LYS A 31 3.72 22.17 -33.62
N ASN A 32 3.55 22.64 -32.40
CA ASN A 32 4.12 22.01 -31.24
C ASN A 32 3.05 21.16 -30.54
N GLN A 33 3.38 19.92 -30.24
CA GLN A 33 2.59 19.02 -29.40
C GLN A 33 3.44 18.63 -28.20
N TYR A 34 2.80 18.53 -27.04
CA TYR A 34 3.44 18.15 -25.80
C TYR A 34 2.81 16.88 -25.27
N VAL A 35 3.64 15.90 -24.93
CA VAL A 35 3.22 14.72 -24.18
C VAL A 35 3.76 14.90 -22.76
N LYS A 36 2.86 15.05 -21.80
CA LYS A 36 3.24 15.13 -20.39
C LYS A 36 3.71 13.76 -19.93
N LEU A 37 4.81 13.75 -19.22
CA LEU A 37 5.37 12.60 -18.53
C LEU A 37 5.24 12.87 -17.04
N ALA A 38 4.75 11.90 -16.30
CA ALA A 38 4.77 11.92 -14.85
C ALA A 38 5.45 10.64 -14.37
N ALA A 39 6.49 10.77 -13.57
CA ALA A 39 7.12 9.67 -12.90
C ALA A 39 6.94 9.82 -11.39
N TRP A 40 6.53 8.74 -10.76
CA TRP A 40 6.33 8.65 -9.33
C TRP A 40 7.50 7.88 -8.74
N GLY A 41 8.22 8.49 -7.82
CA GLY A 41 9.27 7.86 -7.07
C GLY A 41 8.97 7.96 -5.58
N GLN A 42 9.12 6.87 -4.88
CA GLN A 42 8.99 6.84 -3.44
C GLN A 42 9.94 5.79 -2.88
N ASP A 43 10.72 6.18 -1.89
CA ASP A 43 11.49 5.23 -1.11
C ASP A 43 10.52 4.51 -0.15
N ALA A 44 10.36 3.20 -0.32
CA ALA A 44 9.36 2.42 0.39
C ALA A 44 9.87 1.01 0.71
N TYR A 45 9.24 0.38 1.70
CA TYR A 45 9.37 -1.04 1.95
C TYR A 45 8.36 -1.80 1.11
N PHE A 46 8.83 -2.70 0.25
CA PHE A 46 7.96 -3.49 -0.63
C PHE A 46 7.71 -4.87 -0.04
N HIS A 47 6.44 -5.27 -0.01
CA HIS A 47 5.99 -6.53 0.58
C HIS A 47 5.24 -7.38 -0.44
N TYR A 48 5.61 -8.65 -0.50
CA TYR A 48 4.98 -9.64 -1.36
C TYR A 48 5.17 -11.04 -0.79
N LYS A 49 4.14 -11.88 -0.82
CA LYS A 49 4.12 -13.25 -0.29
C LYS A 49 4.31 -13.29 1.24
N ASP A 50 5.22 -14.11 1.71
CA ASP A 50 5.39 -14.37 3.14
C ASP A 50 6.08 -13.21 3.85
N LEU A 51 5.41 -12.70 4.87
CA LEU A 51 5.95 -11.66 5.72
C LEU A 51 6.74 -12.27 6.88
N ASN A 52 7.78 -11.57 7.28
CA ASN A 52 8.50 -11.88 8.51
C ASN A 52 7.77 -11.28 9.71
N GLU A 53 7.98 -11.90 10.88
CA GLU A 53 7.60 -11.29 12.14
C GLU A 53 8.46 -10.04 12.42
N GLY A 54 7.95 -9.15 13.26
CA GLY A 54 8.68 -7.97 13.66
C GLY A 54 7.82 -6.72 13.72
N THR A 55 8.44 -5.58 13.51
CA THR A 55 7.78 -4.28 13.56
C THR A 55 7.99 -3.53 12.27
N TRP A 56 6.90 -3.04 11.70
CA TRP A 56 6.94 -2.08 10.60
C TRP A 56 7.08 -0.67 11.17
N PRO A 57 8.21 -0.01 10.90
CA PRO A 57 8.44 1.37 11.34
C PRO A 57 7.66 2.37 10.48
N ASN A 58 7.58 3.59 10.94
CA ASN A 58 6.91 4.69 10.25
C ASN A 58 7.89 5.63 9.49
N ASP A 59 9.16 5.22 9.37
CA ASP A 59 10.20 6.02 8.72
C ASP A 59 10.05 6.10 7.20
N LYS A 60 9.44 5.06 6.61
CA LYS A 60 9.10 4.99 5.18
C LYS A 60 7.75 4.32 5.01
N PRO A 61 7.04 4.61 3.91
CA PRO A 61 5.81 3.89 3.61
C PRO A 61 6.08 2.43 3.25
N HIS A 62 5.08 1.61 3.51
CA HIS A 62 5.03 0.20 3.16
C HIS A 62 4.10 0.01 1.96
N VAL A 63 4.54 -0.71 0.94
CA VAL A 63 3.74 -1.00 -0.25
C VAL A 63 3.52 -2.49 -0.36
N ILE A 64 2.27 -2.91 -0.45
CA ILE A 64 1.88 -4.31 -0.58
C ILE A 64 1.43 -4.58 -2.01
N TYR A 65 2.10 -5.51 -2.67
CA TYR A 65 1.74 -6.02 -3.99
C TYR A 65 1.10 -7.39 -3.90
N GLY A 66 -0.05 -7.55 -4.56
CA GLY A 66 -0.74 -8.82 -4.65
C GLY A 66 -1.10 -9.40 -3.27
N TYR A 67 -0.49 -10.50 -2.92
CA TYR A 67 -0.77 -11.22 -1.68
C TYR A 67 0.44 -11.10 -0.73
N ALA A 68 0.21 -10.56 0.46
CA ALA A 68 1.18 -10.54 1.55
C ALA A 68 0.59 -11.20 2.79
N ALA A 69 1.27 -12.20 3.34
CA ALA A 69 0.75 -13.02 4.42
C ALA A 69 1.65 -13.04 5.65
N ILE A 70 1.02 -12.93 6.81
CA ILE A 70 1.60 -13.26 8.10
C ILE A 70 1.06 -14.63 8.46
N ASP A 71 1.94 -15.62 8.60
CA ASP A 71 1.59 -17.02 8.84
C ASP A 71 2.42 -17.63 9.96
N SER A 72 1.97 -18.81 10.43
CA SER A 72 2.74 -19.68 11.31
C SER A 72 3.12 -19.07 12.66
N ALA A 73 2.12 -18.55 13.36
CA ALA A 73 2.26 -18.03 14.71
C ALA A 73 3.16 -16.78 14.87
N LYS A 74 3.48 -16.12 13.77
CA LYS A 74 4.26 -14.88 13.75
C LYS A 74 3.45 -13.72 14.33
N THR A 75 4.14 -12.68 14.73
CA THR A 75 3.56 -11.41 15.18
C THR A 75 4.12 -10.28 14.36
N LEU A 76 3.21 -9.48 13.77
CA LEU A 76 3.55 -8.23 13.10
C LEU A 76 2.96 -7.06 13.89
N ASN A 77 3.82 -6.12 14.25
CA ASN A 77 3.42 -4.87 14.87
C ASN A 77 3.59 -3.72 13.87
N ILE A 78 2.60 -2.86 13.75
CA ILE A 78 2.64 -1.68 12.87
C ILE A 78 2.62 -0.45 13.77
N GLN A 79 3.68 0.36 13.69
CA GLN A 79 3.86 1.55 14.52
C GLN A 79 2.88 2.65 14.14
N ALA A 80 2.58 3.52 15.12
CA ALA A 80 1.79 4.73 14.89
C ALA A 80 2.38 5.60 13.78
N GLY A 81 1.52 6.16 12.92
CA GLY A 81 1.90 7.02 11.81
C GLY A 81 2.37 6.27 10.55
N THR A 82 2.44 4.95 10.58
CA THR A 82 2.82 4.15 9.40
C THR A 82 1.82 4.35 8.25
N GLN A 83 2.35 4.57 7.05
CA GLN A 83 1.58 4.66 5.80
C GLN A 83 1.71 3.34 5.04
N ILE A 84 0.60 2.71 4.73
CA ILE A 84 0.55 1.45 3.98
C ILE A 84 -0.25 1.65 2.70
N TYR A 85 0.40 1.43 1.58
CA TYR A 85 -0.20 1.51 0.26
C TYR A 85 -0.46 0.11 -0.29
N MET A 86 -1.69 -0.12 -0.67
CA MET A 86 -2.15 -1.39 -1.20
C MET A 86 -2.27 -1.28 -2.72
N HIS A 87 -1.45 -2.04 -3.46
CA HIS A 87 -1.54 -2.08 -4.91
C HIS A 87 -2.84 -2.75 -5.37
N LYS A 88 -3.18 -2.58 -6.63
CA LYS A 88 -4.41 -3.17 -7.22
C LYS A 88 -4.54 -4.65 -6.85
N ASN A 89 -5.70 -5.02 -6.32
CA ASN A 89 -6.02 -6.38 -5.87
C ASN A 89 -5.12 -6.91 -4.74
N ALA A 90 -4.41 -6.06 -4.02
CA ALA A 90 -3.60 -6.49 -2.88
C ALA A 90 -4.45 -6.98 -1.72
N ILE A 91 -3.90 -7.94 -0.98
CA ILE A 91 -4.46 -8.49 0.26
C ILE A 91 -3.36 -8.52 1.31
N LEU A 92 -3.66 -8.03 2.51
CA LEU A 92 -2.90 -8.35 3.71
C LEU A 92 -3.61 -9.50 4.43
N TYR A 93 -2.97 -10.66 4.46
CA TYR A 93 -3.58 -11.89 4.99
C TYR A 93 -2.93 -12.30 6.30
N VAL A 94 -3.75 -12.50 7.32
CA VAL A 94 -3.31 -12.89 8.67
C VAL A 94 -3.86 -14.28 8.97
N TYR A 95 -2.99 -15.28 8.93
CA TYR A 95 -3.35 -16.68 9.13
C TYR A 95 -2.68 -17.26 10.36
N LYS A 96 -3.47 -17.69 11.35
CA LYS A 96 -2.98 -18.28 12.61
C LYS A 96 -1.90 -17.44 13.30
N SER A 97 -1.91 -16.15 13.09
CA SER A 97 -0.88 -15.18 13.48
C SER A 97 -1.49 -13.96 14.15
N THR A 98 -0.66 -13.08 14.67
CA THR A 98 -1.06 -11.85 15.34
C THR A 98 -0.68 -10.63 14.52
N LEU A 99 -1.63 -9.72 14.30
CA LEU A 99 -1.41 -8.40 13.74
C LEU A 99 -1.81 -7.35 14.77
N ASN A 100 -0.88 -6.47 15.13
CA ASN A 100 -1.14 -5.35 16.02
C ASN A 100 -0.89 -4.04 15.26
N ILE A 101 -1.95 -3.28 15.02
CA ILE A 101 -1.87 -1.93 14.47
C ILE A 101 -1.96 -0.97 15.66
N GLN A 102 -0.90 -0.21 15.87
CA GLN A 102 -0.66 0.56 17.10
C GLN A 102 -0.69 2.08 16.81
N GLY A 103 -1.72 2.56 16.10
CA GLY A 103 -1.92 3.98 15.88
C GLY A 103 -2.25 4.71 17.18
N THR A 104 -2.13 6.02 17.15
CA THR A 104 -2.52 6.92 18.25
C THR A 104 -3.27 8.11 17.70
N LEU A 105 -3.98 8.85 18.56
CA LEU A 105 -4.70 10.05 18.15
C LEU A 105 -3.74 11.09 17.55
N GLY A 106 -4.00 11.50 16.32
CA GLY A 106 -3.15 12.42 15.55
C GLY A 106 -1.91 11.78 14.93
N ASN A 107 -1.74 10.47 15.08
CA ASN A 107 -0.68 9.69 14.44
C ASN A 107 -1.23 8.30 14.06
N GLU A 108 -2.32 8.31 13.31
CA GLU A 108 -3.04 7.14 12.87
C GLU A 108 -2.21 6.33 11.88
N VAL A 109 -2.42 5.01 11.87
CA VAL A 109 -1.93 4.15 10.79
C VAL A 109 -2.90 4.27 9.62
N VAL A 110 -2.39 4.63 8.44
CA VAL A 110 -3.22 4.81 7.24
C VAL A 110 -2.97 3.66 6.26
N ILE A 111 -4.04 2.95 5.91
CA ILE A 111 -4.02 1.85 4.93
C ILE A 111 -4.95 2.23 3.78
N GLN A 112 -4.39 2.43 2.60
CA GLN A 112 -5.13 2.94 1.45
C GLN A 112 -4.59 2.39 0.13
N GLY A 113 -5.35 2.60 -0.96
CA GLY A 113 -4.85 2.31 -2.31
C GLY A 113 -3.61 3.13 -2.65
N ASP A 114 -2.78 2.60 -3.54
CA ASP A 114 -1.55 3.25 -4.02
C ASP A 114 -1.79 4.30 -5.12
N ARG A 115 -3.05 4.46 -5.56
CA ARG A 115 -3.48 5.50 -6.50
C ARG A 115 -3.72 6.79 -5.73
N LEU A 116 -2.70 7.66 -5.69
CA LEU A 116 -2.72 8.90 -4.92
C LEU A 116 -3.28 10.10 -5.69
N GLU A 117 -3.60 9.93 -6.98
CA GLU A 117 -4.20 10.97 -7.81
C GLU A 117 -5.56 11.40 -7.25
N GLN A 118 -5.88 12.67 -7.36
CA GLN A 118 -7.08 13.28 -6.76
C GLN A 118 -8.37 12.54 -7.11
N ASP A 119 -8.49 12.07 -8.35
CA ASP A 119 -9.68 11.35 -8.83
C ASP A 119 -9.87 9.97 -8.17
N TYR A 120 -8.80 9.39 -7.61
CA TYR A 120 -8.82 8.08 -6.99
C TYR A 120 -8.89 8.09 -5.47
N GLN A 121 -8.75 9.25 -4.82
CA GLN A 121 -8.69 9.36 -3.36
C GLN A 121 -9.92 8.80 -2.64
N ASN A 122 -11.09 8.85 -3.30
CA ASN A 122 -12.37 8.39 -2.73
C ASN A 122 -12.98 7.21 -3.49
N VAL A 123 -12.23 6.58 -4.41
CA VAL A 123 -12.70 5.41 -5.14
C VAL A 123 -12.48 4.16 -4.29
N SER A 124 -13.53 3.39 -4.07
CA SER A 124 -13.48 2.09 -3.40
C SER A 124 -13.08 0.98 -4.37
N GLY A 125 -12.74 -0.20 -3.83
CA GLY A 125 -12.43 -1.39 -4.64
C GLY A 125 -11.06 -1.39 -5.30
N GLN A 126 -10.13 -0.58 -4.83
CA GLN A 126 -8.75 -0.55 -5.36
C GLN A 126 -7.95 -1.78 -4.95
N PHE A 127 -8.20 -2.30 -3.76
CA PHE A 127 -7.58 -3.52 -3.22
C PHE A 127 -8.63 -4.34 -2.46
N TYR A 128 -8.30 -5.55 -2.07
CA TYR A 128 -9.27 -6.41 -1.39
C TYR A 128 -9.47 -6.02 0.08
N GLY A 129 -8.42 -5.90 0.88
CA GLY A 129 -8.52 -5.57 2.31
C GLY A 129 -7.54 -6.33 3.19
N ILE A 130 -7.80 -6.30 4.51
CA ILE A 130 -7.10 -7.08 5.52
C ILE A 130 -7.98 -8.28 5.87
N TYR A 131 -7.46 -9.49 5.66
CA TYR A 131 -8.18 -10.74 5.87
C TYR A 131 -7.60 -11.51 7.05
N PHE A 132 -8.44 -11.76 8.04
CA PHE A 132 -8.09 -12.55 9.22
C PHE A 132 -8.71 -13.95 9.07
N HIS A 133 -7.87 -14.97 9.06
CA HIS A 133 -8.30 -16.37 8.96
C HIS A 133 -7.70 -17.17 10.11
N GLN A 134 -8.55 -17.65 11.02
CA GLN A 134 -8.15 -18.33 12.25
C GLN A 134 -7.04 -17.54 13.00
N ALA A 135 -7.12 -16.22 12.92
CA ALA A 135 -6.10 -15.35 13.51
C ALA A 135 -6.06 -15.49 15.04
N ARG A 136 -4.89 -15.30 15.59
CA ARG A 136 -4.70 -15.15 17.04
C ARG A 136 -5.23 -13.79 17.47
N PRO A 137 -5.32 -13.50 18.77
CA PRO A 137 -5.73 -12.18 19.22
C PRO A 137 -4.93 -11.06 18.52
N CYS A 138 -5.65 -10.15 17.87
CA CYS A 138 -5.13 -9.01 17.14
C CYS A 138 -5.69 -7.71 17.70
N THR A 139 -4.97 -6.62 17.53
CA THR A 139 -5.43 -5.27 17.92
C THR A 139 -5.36 -4.33 16.73
N ILE A 140 -6.36 -3.45 16.60
CA ILE A 140 -6.38 -2.38 15.62
C ILE A 140 -6.78 -1.11 16.34
N ASP A 141 -5.80 -0.28 16.65
CA ASP A 141 -5.97 0.98 17.33
C ASP A 141 -5.65 2.14 16.40
N TYR A 142 -6.51 3.14 16.34
CA TYR A 142 -6.37 4.37 15.56
C TYR A 142 -5.84 4.10 14.12
N ALA A 143 -6.59 3.29 13.37
CA ALA A 143 -6.32 2.99 11.97
C ALA A 143 -7.36 3.62 11.04
N ILE A 144 -6.90 4.17 9.93
CA ILE A 144 -7.74 4.65 8.83
C ILE A 144 -7.56 3.68 7.66
N ILE A 145 -8.61 2.92 7.34
CA ILE A 145 -8.61 1.98 6.23
C ILE A 145 -9.58 2.48 5.17
N LYS A 146 -9.10 2.81 3.98
CA LYS A 146 -9.94 3.36 2.90
C LYS A 146 -9.56 2.81 1.53
N ASN A 147 -10.45 2.96 0.57
CA ASN A 147 -10.32 2.52 -0.83
C ASN A 147 -10.37 1.00 -1.06
N GLY A 148 -10.47 0.18 -0.02
CA GLY A 148 -10.61 -1.27 -0.16
C GLY A 148 -12.00 -1.70 -0.62
N THR A 149 -12.11 -2.93 -1.10
CA THR A 149 -13.39 -3.63 -1.31
C THR A 149 -13.98 -4.01 0.05
N SER A 150 -13.13 -4.51 0.95
CA SER A 150 -13.41 -4.71 2.36
C SER A 150 -12.33 -4.00 3.16
N GLY A 151 -12.68 -3.30 4.25
CA GLY A 151 -11.67 -2.76 5.16
C GLY A 151 -10.99 -3.91 5.91
N VAL A 152 -11.78 -4.59 6.75
CA VAL A 152 -11.38 -5.77 7.52
C VAL A 152 -12.37 -6.88 7.22
N HIS A 153 -11.85 -8.06 6.95
CA HIS A 153 -12.63 -9.27 6.71
C HIS A 153 -12.21 -10.35 7.70
N LEU A 154 -13.16 -10.83 8.49
CA LEU A 154 -12.96 -11.96 9.39
C LEU A 154 -13.48 -13.22 8.70
N TYR A 155 -12.60 -14.17 8.51
CA TYR A 155 -12.93 -15.48 7.98
C TYR A 155 -12.65 -16.53 9.06
N ASP A 156 -13.72 -17.03 9.67
CA ASP A 156 -13.68 -18.10 10.65
C ASP A 156 -14.45 -19.28 10.06
N GLU A 157 -13.73 -20.32 9.70
CA GLU A 157 -14.35 -21.62 9.48
C GLU A 157 -14.57 -22.23 10.87
N ASP A 158 -15.78 -22.14 11.39
CA ASP A 158 -16.17 -22.91 12.56
C ASP A 158 -16.14 -24.41 12.17
N PRO A 159 -15.16 -25.19 12.67
CA PRO A 159 -15.05 -26.59 12.32
C PRO A 159 -16.21 -27.44 12.86
N THR A 160 -17.15 -26.84 13.61
CA THR A 160 -18.30 -27.55 14.19
C THR A 160 -19.55 -27.53 13.31
N ASN A 161 -19.52 -26.82 12.17
CA ASN A 161 -20.66 -26.70 11.23
C ASN A 161 -20.47 -27.49 9.93
N SER A 162 -19.70 -28.56 9.91
CA SER A 162 -19.59 -29.48 8.78
C SER A 162 -20.24 -30.83 9.07
#